data_67bfa8dc45fe301ab765c9c0bbb5149c
#
_entry.id   67bfa8dc45fe301ab765c9c0bbb5149c
#
_cell.length_a   1.000
_cell.length_b   1.000
_cell.length_c   1.000
_cell.angle_alpha   90.00
_cell.angle_beta   90.00
_cell.angle_gamma   90.00
#
_symmetry.space_group_name_H-M   'P 1'
#
loop_
_entity.id
_entity.type
_entity.pdbx_description
1 polymer ?
#
loop_
_entity_poly.entity_id
_entity_poly.type
_entity_poly.pdbx_seq_one_letter_code
_entity_poly.pdbx_strand_id
1 'polypeptide(L)'
;KSFHFRRFLSSFLLKIERFRKKYNKSMNALKHIYTDGAALKLAGEWFRWMKENGVYDNTRIVIVSDHGRNIFNPMFSSQKINGSRTTPATWHNTVLVKDFNSRGEMTLNESFITTCDIPYIVLKDIIEGENPYTGNRITEKKDKMPFTVMKTKFRIREQGKFKFTFTELFTVHDEDIFNLSNWEKIDNL
;
A
#
# COMPACT_ATOMS: atom_id res chain seq x y z
N LYS A 1 6.48 -19.33 -40.25
CA LYS A 1 6.78 -18.80 -38.85
C LYS A 1 5.56 -18.10 -38.18
N SER A 2 4.53 -17.62 -38.92
CA SER A 2 3.38 -16.90 -38.34
C SER A 2 2.34 -17.83 -37.67
N PHE A 3 2.24 -19.07 -38.10
CA PHE A 3 1.22 -20.03 -37.61
C PHE A 3 1.50 -20.53 -36.20
N HIS A 4 2.77 -20.71 -35.83
CA HIS A 4 3.19 -21.13 -34.49
C HIS A 4 2.99 -20.01 -33.45
N PHE A 5 3.21 -18.76 -33.83
CA PHE A 5 3.03 -17.61 -32.94
C PHE A 5 1.53 -17.38 -32.59
N ARG A 6 0.63 -17.50 -33.59
CA ARG A 6 -0.81 -17.40 -33.35
C ARG A 6 -1.33 -18.51 -32.42
N ARG A 7 -0.82 -19.73 -32.57
CA ARG A 7 -1.20 -20.88 -31.73
C ARG A 7 -0.67 -20.74 -30.30
N PHE A 8 0.52 -20.16 -30.12
CA PHE A 8 1.09 -19.81 -28.83
C PHE A 8 0.27 -18.72 -28.14
N LEU A 9 -0.07 -17.63 -28.83
CA LEU A 9 -0.91 -16.55 -28.31
C LEU A 9 -2.31 -17.02 -27.92
N SER A 10 -2.95 -17.84 -28.74
CA SER A 10 -4.27 -18.39 -28.40
C SER A 10 -4.24 -19.31 -27.19
N SER A 11 -3.21 -20.15 -27.07
CA SER A 11 -2.99 -21.03 -25.90
C SER A 11 -2.72 -20.23 -24.63
N PHE A 12 -1.93 -19.15 -24.74
CA PHE A 12 -1.64 -18.26 -23.63
C PHE A 12 -2.88 -17.48 -23.17
N LEU A 13 -3.66 -16.94 -24.11
CA LEU A 13 -4.91 -16.25 -23.80
C LEU A 13 -5.96 -17.17 -23.16
N LEU A 14 -6.05 -18.43 -23.63
CA LEU A 14 -6.92 -19.43 -23.01
C LEU A 14 -6.50 -19.79 -21.58
N LYS A 15 -5.18 -19.86 -21.32
CA LYS A 15 -4.66 -20.07 -19.95
C LYS A 15 -5.00 -18.88 -19.04
N ILE A 16 -4.85 -17.64 -19.53
CA ILE A 16 -5.24 -16.44 -18.78
C ILE A 16 -6.74 -16.44 -18.50
N GLU A 17 -7.55 -16.84 -19.48
CA GLU A 17 -9.02 -16.84 -19.32
C GLU A 17 -9.50 -17.93 -18.35
N ARG A 18 -8.87 -19.14 -18.38
CA ARG A 18 -9.07 -20.20 -17.38
C ARG A 18 -8.64 -19.75 -15.98
N PHE A 19 -7.50 -19.08 -15.86
CA PHE A 19 -7.03 -18.49 -14.61
C PHE A 19 -8.00 -17.43 -14.09
N ARG A 20 -8.49 -16.56 -14.96
CA ARG A 20 -9.50 -15.54 -14.64
C ARG A 20 -10.81 -16.15 -14.11
N LYS A 21 -11.33 -17.18 -14.78
CA LYS A 21 -12.53 -17.92 -14.35
C LYS A 21 -12.33 -18.64 -13.02
N LYS A 22 -11.18 -19.31 -12.85
CA LYS A 22 -10.88 -20.05 -11.63
C LYS A 22 -10.75 -19.17 -10.39
N TYR A 23 -10.22 -17.95 -10.54
CA TYR A 23 -9.94 -17.06 -9.41
C TYR A 23 -10.88 -15.85 -9.33
N ASN A 24 -11.87 -15.77 -10.19
CA ASN A 24 -12.85 -14.66 -10.24
C ASN A 24 -12.22 -13.26 -10.14
N LYS A 25 -10.99 -13.10 -10.68
CA LYS A 25 -10.23 -11.85 -10.63
C LYS A 25 -10.64 -10.94 -11.79
N SER A 26 -10.97 -9.70 -11.49
CA SER A 26 -11.21 -8.69 -12.51
C SER A 26 -9.92 -8.40 -13.29
N MET A 27 -10.02 -8.02 -14.56
CA MET A 27 -8.89 -7.57 -15.38
C MET A 27 -8.15 -6.39 -14.74
N ASN A 28 -8.87 -5.55 -13.96
CA ASN A 28 -8.26 -4.45 -13.24
C ASN A 28 -7.33 -4.92 -12.12
N ALA A 29 -7.70 -5.96 -11.36
CA ALA A 29 -6.82 -6.52 -10.32
C ALA A 29 -5.53 -7.08 -10.93
N LEU A 30 -5.62 -7.78 -12.07
CA LEU A 30 -4.43 -8.30 -12.77
C LEU A 30 -3.53 -7.17 -13.27
N LYS A 31 -4.08 -6.10 -13.83
CA LYS A 31 -3.30 -4.93 -14.26
C LYS A 31 -2.46 -4.37 -13.11
N HIS A 32 -3.05 -4.22 -11.92
CA HIS A 32 -2.30 -3.72 -10.75
C HIS A 32 -1.18 -4.68 -10.33
N ILE A 33 -1.45 -5.98 -10.25
CA ILE A 33 -0.42 -6.97 -9.90
C ILE A 33 0.76 -6.90 -10.88
N TYR A 34 0.49 -6.75 -12.18
CA TYR A 34 1.54 -6.63 -13.18
C TYR A 34 2.28 -5.29 -13.10
N THR A 35 1.57 -4.19 -12.83
CA THR A 35 2.18 -2.86 -12.66
C THR A 35 3.08 -2.83 -11.45
N ASP A 36 2.60 -3.33 -10.31
CA ASP A 36 3.36 -3.37 -9.06
C ASP A 36 4.59 -4.31 -9.20
N GLY A 37 4.40 -5.46 -9.84
CA GLY A 37 5.51 -6.38 -10.15
C GLY A 37 6.57 -5.76 -11.08
N ALA A 38 6.15 -4.98 -12.07
CA ALA A 38 7.07 -4.26 -12.94
C ALA A 38 7.83 -3.16 -12.20
N ALA A 39 7.16 -2.42 -11.33
CA ALA A 39 7.78 -1.40 -10.48
C ALA A 39 8.84 -2.00 -9.54
N LEU A 40 8.52 -3.11 -8.87
CA LEU A 40 9.47 -3.83 -8.02
C LEU A 40 10.66 -4.39 -8.80
N LYS A 41 10.44 -4.88 -10.02
CA LYS A 41 11.53 -5.31 -10.89
C LYS A 41 12.48 -4.17 -11.24
N LEU A 42 11.94 -3.01 -11.63
CA LEU A 42 12.74 -1.82 -11.93
C LEU A 42 13.47 -1.30 -10.70
N ALA A 43 12.84 -1.33 -9.52
CA ALA A 43 13.52 -1.01 -8.26
C ALA A 43 14.70 -1.96 -8.01
N GLY A 44 14.54 -3.27 -8.29
CA GLY A 44 15.63 -4.24 -8.18
C GLY A 44 16.80 -3.96 -9.13
N GLU A 45 16.52 -3.50 -10.35
CA GLU A 45 17.56 -3.07 -11.31
C GLU A 45 18.29 -1.81 -10.81
N TRP A 46 17.56 -0.85 -10.25
CA TRP A 46 18.13 0.34 -9.62
C TRP A 46 19.01 -0.01 -8.41
N PHE A 47 18.57 -0.94 -7.55
CA PHE A 47 19.39 -1.40 -6.42
C PHE A 47 20.68 -2.09 -6.86
N ARG A 48 20.65 -2.82 -7.97
CA ARG A 48 21.87 -3.40 -8.56
C ARG A 48 22.83 -2.30 -8.98
N TRP A 49 22.34 -1.30 -9.70
CA TRP A 49 23.14 -0.13 -10.08
C TRP A 49 23.73 0.57 -8.84
N MET A 50 22.96 0.77 -7.78
CA MET A 50 23.45 1.37 -6.53
C MET A 50 24.60 0.55 -5.91
N LYS A 51 24.50 -0.78 -5.96
CA LYS A 51 25.57 -1.68 -5.46
C LYS A 51 26.83 -1.56 -6.31
N GLU A 52 26.70 -1.56 -7.61
CA GLU A 52 27.79 -1.42 -8.57
C GLU A 52 28.52 -0.07 -8.43
N ASN A 53 27.81 0.98 -8.01
CA ASN A 53 28.37 2.32 -7.80
C ASN A 53 28.71 2.62 -6.33
N GLY A 54 28.66 1.64 -5.43
CA GLY A 54 29.09 1.77 -4.04
C GLY A 54 28.21 2.66 -3.15
N VAL A 55 26.98 3.00 -3.59
CA VAL A 55 26.08 3.88 -2.85
C VAL A 55 24.96 3.13 -2.09
N TYR A 56 24.80 1.83 -2.35
CA TYR A 56 23.72 1.03 -1.77
C TYR A 56 23.83 0.94 -0.24
N ASP A 57 25.02 0.69 0.28
CA ASP A 57 25.21 0.39 1.70
C ASP A 57 25.01 1.63 2.59
N ASN A 58 25.41 2.79 2.13
CA ASN A 58 25.25 4.05 2.85
C ASN A 58 23.95 4.80 2.53
N THR A 59 22.98 4.13 1.93
CA THR A 59 21.66 4.69 1.62
C THR A 59 20.58 3.95 2.38
N ARG A 60 19.75 4.67 3.14
CA ARG A 60 18.47 4.14 3.64
C ARG A 60 17.45 4.22 2.52
N ILE A 61 16.77 3.10 2.23
CA ILE A 61 15.74 3.01 1.20
C ILE A 61 14.42 2.69 1.89
N VAL A 62 13.40 3.51 1.67
CA VAL A 62 12.05 3.31 2.18
C VAL A 62 11.09 3.29 1.00
N ILE A 63 10.41 2.17 0.78
CA ILE A 63 9.35 2.03 -0.22
C ILE A 63 8.04 1.90 0.55
N VAL A 64 7.11 2.78 0.27
CA VAL A 64 5.82 2.83 0.94
C VAL A 64 4.70 2.99 -0.08
N SER A 65 3.60 2.26 0.11
CA SER A 65 2.37 2.51 -0.64
C SER A 65 1.55 3.63 0.02
N ASP A 66 0.87 4.43 -0.78
CA ASP A 66 -0.03 5.50 -0.30
C ASP A 66 -1.26 4.93 0.41
N HIS A 67 -1.79 3.81 -0.08
CA HIS A 67 -2.91 3.07 0.51
C HIS A 67 -2.88 1.62 0.04
N GLY A 68 -3.63 0.77 0.71
CA GLY A 68 -3.89 -0.59 0.27
C GLY A 68 -4.99 -0.63 -0.79
N ARG A 69 -5.34 -1.82 -1.23
CA ARG A 69 -6.38 -2.00 -2.24
C ARG A 69 -7.32 -3.14 -1.89
N ASN A 70 -8.59 -2.90 -2.14
CA ASN A 70 -9.59 -3.95 -2.12
C ASN A 70 -9.41 -4.83 -3.38
N ILE A 71 -8.37 -5.67 -3.37
CA ILE A 71 -8.22 -6.72 -4.38
C ILE A 71 -9.22 -7.79 -4.03
N PHE A 72 -9.97 -8.26 -5.03
CA PHE A 72 -10.89 -9.39 -4.88
C PHE A 72 -10.16 -10.66 -4.42
N ASN A 73 -9.79 -10.67 -3.16
CA ASN A 73 -9.40 -11.86 -2.45
C ASN A 73 -10.67 -12.37 -1.74
N PRO A 74 -11.16 -13.58 -2.01
CA PRO A 74 -12.31 -14.15 -1.30
C PRO A 74 -12.17 -14.10 0.22
N MET A 75 -10.93 -14.10 0.71
CA MET A 75 -10.61 -14.02 2.13
C MET A 75 -10.91 -12.64 2.73
N PHE A 76 -10.84 -11.56 1.94
CA PHE A 76 -11.05 -10.18 2.42
C PHE A 76 -12.26 -9.48 1.80
N SER A 77 -12.81 -9.98 0.69
CA SER A 77 -13.88 -9.32 -0.05
C SER A 77 -15.25 -9.36 0.66
N SER A 78 -15.42 -10.25 1.63
CA SER A 78 -16.64 -10.34 2.45
C SER A 78 -16.60 -9.45 3.69
N GLN A 79 -15.43 -8.92 4.04
CA GLN A 79 -15.24 -8.13 5.26
C GLN A 79 -15.58 -6.66 5.00
N LYS A 80 -16.86 -6.34 5.09
CA LYS A 80 -17.35 -4.96 4.97
C LYS A 80 -17.46 -4.34 6.36
N ILE A 81 -16.83 -3.19 6.55
CA ILE A 81 -16.88 -2.48 7.82
C ILE A 81 -18.28 -1.87 7.98
N ASN A 82 -19.02 -2.30 9.02
CA ASN A 82 -20.28 -1.68 9.47
C ASN A 82 -21.22 -1.23 8.34
N GLY A 83 -21.54 -2.12 7.39
CA GLY A 83 -22.41 -1.82 6.25
C GLY A 83 -21.78 -1.00 5.12
N SER A 84 -20.56 -0.50 5.30
CA SER A 84 -19.77 0.12 4.24
C SER A 84 -19.40 -0.89 3.15
N ARG A 85 -19.17 -0.41 1.93
CA ARG A 85 -18.54 -1.22 0.87
C ARG A 85 -17.02 -1.28 0.97
N THR A 86 -16.44 -0.63 1.97
CA THR A 86 -15.00 -0.55 2.18
C THR A 86 -14.54 -1.70 3.08
N THR A 87 -13.35 -2.20 2.80
CA THR A 87 -12.71 -3.28 3.56
C THR A 87 -11.43 -2.76 4.21
N PRO A 88 -10.96 -3.36 5.32
CA PRO A 88 -9.69 -2.99 5.97
C PRO A 88 -8.50 -2.97 5.01
N ALA A 89 -8.48 -3.87 4.01
CA ALA A 89 -7.42 -3.93 3.01
C ALA A 89 -7.21 -2.62 2.23
N THR A 90 -8.17 -1.70 2.23
CA THR A 90 -8.02 -0.37 1.62
C THR A 90 -7.01 0.48 2.38
N TRP A 91 -6.88 0.30 3.69
CA TRP A 91 -5.94 1.04 4.55
C TRP A 91 -4.71 0.24 4.96
N HIS A 92 -4.59 -1.01 4.48
CA HIS A 92 -3.42 -1.84 4.74
C HIS A 92 -2.30 -1.50 3.76
N ASN A 93 -1.37 -0.67 4.21
CA ASN A 93 -0.24 -0.21 3.41
C ASN A 93 0.92 -1.20 3.46
N THR A 94 1.79 -1.12 2.45
CA THR A 94 3.06 -1.83 2.43
C THR A 94 4.19 -0.87 2.74
N VAL A 95 5.07 -1.25 3.66
CA VAL A 95 6.30 -0.52 3.97
C VAL A 95 7.48 -1.49 3.88
N LEU A 96 8.45 -1.18 3.04
CA LEU A 96 9.70 -1.92 2.93
C LEU A 96 10.84 -0.99 3.30
N VAL A 97 11.69 -1.42 4.21
CA VAL A 97 12.82 -0.62 4.71
C VAL A 97 14.12 -1.40 4.52
N LYS A 98 15.07 -0.78 3.84
CA LYS A 98 16.48 -1.17 3.84
C LYS A 98 17.26 -0.10 4.59
N ASP A 99 17.82 -0.43 5.71
CA ASP A 99 18.61 0.50 6.50
C ASP A 99 20.09 0.54 6.04
N PHE A 100 20.87 1.48 6.59
CA PHE A 100 22.31 1.57 6.33
C PHE A 100 23.00 0.25 6.63
N ASN A 101 23.90 -0.17 5.76
CA ASN A 101 24.71 -1.39 5.88
C ASN A 101 23.91 -2.68 6.12
N SER A 102 22.60 -2.69 5.89
CA SER A 102 21.76 -3.88 6.05
C SER A 102 22.21 -5.00 5.12
N ARG A 103 22.35 -6.20 5.69
CA ARG A 103 22.76 -7.43 5.00
C ARG A 103 21.78 -8.54 5.35
N GLY A 104 21.73 -9.56 4.51
CA GLY A 104 20.93 -10.76 4.72
C GLY A 104 19.60 -10.73 3.96
N GLU A 105 18.74 -11.66 4.35
CA GLU A 105 17.40 -11.81 3.75
C GLU A 105 16.41 -10.80 4.31
N MET A 106 15.34 -10.58 3.57
CA MET A 106 14.23 -9.75 4.02
C MET A 106 13.48 -10.46 5.15
N THR A 107 13.25 -9.75 6.23
CA THR A 107 12.47 -10.22 7.38
C THR A 107 11.13 -9.49 7.44
N LEU A 108 10.09 -10.19 7.93
CA LEU A 108 8.82 -9.58 8.24
C LEU A 108 8.89 -8.94 9.62
N ASN A 109 8.46 -7.68 9.71
CA ASN A 109 8.23 -6.98 10.97
C ASN A 109 6.72 -6.79 11.13
N GLU A 110 6.14 -7.34 12.19
CA GLU A 110 4.70 -7.30 12.47
C GLU A 110 4.28 -6.09 13.32
N SER A 111 5.22 -5.18 13.61
CA SER A 111 4.89 -3.94 14.34
C SER A 111 3.89 -3.10 13.58
N PHE A 112 2.89 -2.59 14.29
CA PHE A 112 1.91 -1.68 13.70
C PHE A 112 2.55 -0.35 13.30
N ILE A 113 2.43 -0.01 12.02
CA ILE A 113 3.00 1.21 11.42
C ILE A 113 1.92 1.94 10.63
N THR A 114 1.87 3.25 10.78
CA THR A 114 1.03 4.13 9.98
C THR A 114 1.88 4.96 9.02
N THR A 115 1.26 5.58 8.02
CA THR A 115 1.97 6.51 7.12
C THR A 115 2.55 7.72 7.86
N CYS A 116 2.01 8.07 9.03
CA CYS A 116 2.54 9.14 9.88
C CYS A 116 3.89 8.79 10.54
N ASP A 117 4.25 7.51 10.59
CA ASP A 117 5.55 7.06 11.13
C ASP A 117 6.68 7.16 10.09
N ILE A 118 6.36 7.29 8.81
CA ILE A 118 7.35 7.29 7.72
C ILE A 118 8.39 8.41 7.86
N PRO A 119 8.03 9.66 8.20
CA PRO A 119 9.03 10.70 8.42
C PRO A 119 10.07 10.32 9.49
N TYR A 120 9.63 9.71 10.60
CA TYR A 120 10.54 9.22 11.63
C TYR A 120 11.43 8.09 11.11
N ILE A 121 10.87 7.10 10.43
CA ILE A 121 11.62 5.97 9.86
C ILE A 121 12.70 6.46 8.89
N VAL A 122 12.39 7.47 8.07
CA VAL A 122 13.35 8.04 7.12
C VAL A 122 14.47 8.81 7.82
N LEU A 123 14.15 9.61 8.84
CA LEU A 123 15.08 10.58 9.43
C LEU A 123 15.83 10.06 10.66
N LYS A 124 15.34 9.02 11.34
CA LYS A 124 16.00 8.49 12.54
C LYS A 124 17.48 8.21 12.26
N ASP A 125 18.31 8.54 13.22
CA ASP A 125 19.79 8.35 13.17
C ASP A 125 20.52 9.17 12.07
N ILE A 126 19.81 10.05 11.34
CA ILE A 126 20.40 10.93 10.34
C ILE A 126 20.39 12.38 10.83
N ILE A 127 19.21 12.89 11.14
CA ILE A 127 19.00 14.24 11.65
C ILE A 127 17.86 14.27 12.67
N GLU A 128 17.90 15.26 13.55
CA GLU A 128 16.73 15.67 14.33
C GLU A 128 15.88 16.59 13.45
N GLY A 129 14.70 16.10 13.04
CA GLY A 129 13.81 16.85 12.14
C GLY A 129 12.61 17.42 12.87
N GLU A 130 12.11 18.54 12.36
CA GLU A 130 10.84 19.13 12.75
C GLU A 130 9.84 19.02 11.61
N ASN A 131 8.59 18.78 11.95
CA ASN A 131 7.50 18.78 10.98
C ASN A 131 7.25 20.22 10.50
N PRO A 132 7.43 20.50 9.20
CA PRO A 132 7.36 21.87 8.68
C PRO A 132 5.96 22.50 8.79
N TYR A 133 4.92 21.71 9.03
CA TYR A 133 3.54 22.18 9.15
C TYR A 133 3.14 22.43 10.60
N THR A 134 3.72 21.74 11.56
CA THR A 134 3.31 21.82 12.97
C THR A 134 4.40 22.40 13.87
N GLY A 135 5.66 22.48 13.41
CA GLY A 135 6.83 22.86 14.22
C GLY A 135 7.22 21.81 15.26
N ASN A 136 6.50 20.71 15.35
CA ASN A 136 6.80 19.68 16.33
C ASN A 136 7.97 18.79 15.87
N ARG A 137 8.78 18.35 16.83
CA ARG A 137 9.86 17.39 16.56
C ARG A 137 9.30 16.09 16.04
N ILE A 138 9.93 15.54 15.01
CA ILE A 138 9.58 14.23 14.44
C ILE A 138 10.19 13.15 15.35
N THR A 139 9.34 12.45 16.07
CA THR A 139 9.71 11.39 17.00
C THR A 139 8.90 10.13 16.72
N GLU A 140 9.37 9.01 17.25
CA GLU A 140 8.60 7.77 17.24
C GLU A 140 7.28 7.97 18.00
N LYS A 141 6.17 7.65 17.34
CA LYS A 141 4.87 7.66 17.99
C LYS A 141 4.59 6.30 18.63
N LYS A 142 4.56 6.26 19.96
CA LYS A 142 4.32 5.03 20.73
C LYS A 142 2.84 4.69 20.80
N ASP A 143 2.00 5.68 21.12
CA ASP A 143 0.55 5.51 21.23
C ASP A 143 -0.13 5.82 19.89
N LYS A 144 -0.46 4.77 19.16
CA LYS A 144 -1.05 4.88 17.81
C LYS A 144 -2.55 4.63 17.80
N MET A 145 -3.09 4.09 18.90
CA MET A 145 -4.50 3.76 19.02
C MET A 145 -5.22 4.66 20.05
N PRO A 146 -6.51 4.93 19.87
CA PRO A 146 -7.25 4.72 18.63
C PRO A 146 -6.84 5.69 17.52
N PHE A 147 -7.06 5.34 16.25
CA PHE A 147 -6.84 6.27 15.14
C PHE A 147 -8.07 6.37 14.24
N THR A 148 -8.15 7.50 13.53
CA THR A 148 -9.28 7.76 12.64
C THR A 148 -8.86 7.63 11.19
N VAL A 149 -9.65 6.91 10.41
CA VAL A 149 -9.51 6.81 8.96
C VAL A 149 -10.69 7.43 8.25
N MET A 150 -10.41 8.10 7.14
CA MET A 150 -11.41 8.81 6.33
C MET A 150 -11.50 8.20 4.95
N LYS A 151 -12.72 7.99 4.49
CA LYS A 151 -12.98 7.71 3.09
C LYS A 151 -13.44 8.98 2.40
N THR A 152 -12.75 9.32 1.32
CA THR A 152 -13.05 10.51 0.53
C THR A 152 -13.43 10.15 -0.89
N LYS A 153 -14.24 10.99 -1.52
CA LYS A 153 -14.41 11.01 -2.98
C LYS A 153 -13.70 12.23 -3.52
N PHE A 154 -12.83 12.00 -4.48
CA PHE A 154 -12.19 13.06 -5.22
C PHE A 154 -12.85 13.22 -6.58
N ARG A 155 -13.42 14.40 -6.87
CA ARG A 155 -14.03 14.71 -8.16
C ARG A 155 -13.29 15.86 -8.82
N ILE A 156 -12.51 15.53 -9.85
CA ILE A 156 -11.74 16.53 -10.63
C ILE A 156 -12.67 17.44 -11.44
N ARG A 157 -13.91 17.00 -11.78
CA ARG A 157 -14.75 17.63 -12.80
C ARG A 157 -15.83 18.56 -12.30
N GLU A 158 -16.01 18.75 -11.01
CA GLU A 158 -17.00 19.71 -10.53
C GLU A 158 -16.39 21.10 -10.45
N GLN A 159 -16.62 21.90 -11.49
CA GLN A 159 -16.37 23.36 -11.56
C GLN A 159 -14.88 23.80 -11.47
N GLY A 160 -13.93 23.02 -11.94
CA GLY A 160 -12.51 23.43 -11.97
C GLY A 160 -11.86 23.58 -10.60
N LYS A 161 -12.53 23.19 -9.51
CA LYS A 161 -12.00 23.19 -8.14
C LYS A 161 -11.81 21.74 -7.68
N PHE A 162 -10.62 21.45 -7.17
CA PHE A 162 -10.35 20.18 -6.51
C PHE A 162 -11.18 20.11 -5.23
N LYS A 163 -12.22 19.29 -5.20
CA LYS A 163 -13.08 19.12 -4.04
C LYS A 163 -12.95 17.71 -3.48
N PHE A 164 -12.44 17.61 -2.27
CA PHE A 164 -12.54 16.39 -1.47
C PHE A 164 -13.88 16.41 -0.74
N THR A 165 -14.63 15.31 -0.87
CA THR A 165 -15.85 15.11 -0.09
C THR A 165 -15.64 13.91 0.81
N PHE A 166 -15.75 14.10 2.11
CA PHE A 166 -15.77 13.00 3.07
C PHE A 166 -17.04 12.20 2.86
N THR A 167 -16.93 10.89 2.82
CA THR A 167 -18.07 10.01 2.61
C THR A 167 -18.31 9.08 3.77
N GLU A 168 -17.26 8.67 4.47
CA GLU A 168 -17.34 7.80 5.65
C GLU A 168 -16.14 8.11 6.55
N LEU A 169 -16.35 8.05 7.85
CA LEU A 169 -15.34 8.21 8.88
C LEU A 169 -15.42 7.01 9.82
N PHE A 170 -14.27 6.47 10.20
CA PHE A 170 -14.18 5.34 11.11
C PHE A 170 -13.11 5.59 12.17
N THR A 171 -13.39 5.16 13.41
CA THR A 171 -12.39 4.99 14.45
C THR A 171 -11.96 3.54 14.49
N VAL A 172 -10.66 3.30 14.58
CA VAL A 172 -10.05 1.98 14.73
C VAL A 172 -9.45 1.92 16.13
N HIS A 173 -9.88 0.95 16.91
CA HIS A 173 -9.58 0.88 18.35
C HIS A 173 -8.39 -0.04 18.67
N ASP A 174 -7.98 -0.91 17.73
CA ASP A 174 -6.91 -1.89 17.94
C ASP A 174 -6.06 -2.08 16.66
N GLU A 175 -4.84 -2.55 16.83
CA GLU A 175 -3.87 -2.77 15.74
C GLU A 175 -4.29 -3.87 14.75
N ASP A 176 -5.09 -4.84 15.19
CA ASP A 176 -5.68 -5.83 14.28
C ASP A 176 -6.82 -5.21 13.46
N ILE A 177 -6.43 -4.49 12.41
CA ILE A 177 -7.36 -3.84 11.49
C ILE A 177 -8.24 -4.82 10.70
N PHE A 178 -7.89 -6.12 10.66
CA PHE A 178 -8.71 -7.13 9.99
C PHE A 178 -9.82 -7.69 10.88
N ASN A 179 -9.76 -7.44 12.17
CA ASN A 179 -10.85 -7.70 13.08
C ASN A 179 -11.88 -6.56 13.02
N LEU A 180 -13.04 -6.83 12.41
CA LEU A 180 -14.07 -5.80 12.18
C LEU A 180 -14.70 -5.26 13.45
N SER A 181 -14.62 -5.97 14.58
CA SER A 181 -15.11 -5.48 15.87
C SER A 181 -14.31 -4.28 16.39
N ASN A 182 -13.09 -4.09 15.89
CA ASN A 182 -12.23 -2.95 16.22
C ASN A 182 -12.62 -1.66 15.48
N TRP A 183 -13.60 -1.72 14.58
CA TRP A 183 -14.01 -0.58 13.75
C TRP A 183 -15.34 0.00 14.21
N GLU A 184 -15.36 1.28 14.49
CA GLU A 184 -16.54 2.07 14.78
C GLU A 184 -16.79 3.09 13.68
N LYS A 185 -17.99 3.10 13.10
CA LYS A 185 -18.39 4.11 12.15
C LYS A 185 -18.89 5.35 12.88
N ILE A 186 -18.36 6.51 12.51
CA ILE A 186 -18.80 7.80 13.03
C ILE A 186 -19.90 8.32 12.11
N ASP A 187 -21.14 8.37 12.61
CA ASP A 187 -22.33 8.69 11.81
C ASP A 187 -22.63 10.20 11.66
N ASN A 188 -21.94 11.08 12.39
CA ASN A 188 -22.20 12.52 12.38
C ASN A 188 -21.02 13.30 11.81
N LEU A 189 -21.04 13.51 10.49
CA LEU A 189 -20.23 14.48 9.77
C LEU A 189 -21.11 15.62 9.26
#